data_78ed6137a61480b0ae545b39156b2d9b
#
_entry.id   78ed6137a61480b0ae545b39156b2d9b
#
_cell.length_a   1.000
_cell.length_b   1.000
_cell.length_c   1.000
_cell.angle_alpha   90.00
_cell.angle_beta   90.00
_cell.angle_gamma   90.00
#
_symmetry.space_group_name_H-M   'P 1'
#
loop_
_entity.id
_entity.type
_entity.pdbx_description
1 polymer ?
#
loop_
_entity_poly.entity_id
_entity_poly.type
_entity_poly.pdbx_seq_one_letter_code
_entity_poly.pdbx_strand_id
1 'polypeptide(L)'
;SKLPSCCQYDRVAKVPVKIDAISGADISEHSEMSNHTNHSETPKVEVQQVNQLKAVFDNYFAVKDALVKTDGNTASTKATDLAKAISVVKMDKLAMDEHMAWMKVMKDLAFDAEHIAETKDTSHQRDHFTSLSKNMYALMKVSKQETPTFFQHCPMANDGKGADWLSKENVIRNPYFGSQMLTCGKTIETIK
;
A
#
# COMPACT_ATOMS: atom_id res chain seq x y z
N SER A 1 -15.83 26.67 -21.85
CA SER A 1 -15.81 25.72 -20.73
C SER A 1 -14.47 25.80 -20.04
N LYS A 2 -14.45 26.34 -18.84
CA LYS A 2 -13.23 26.46 -18.03
C LYS A 2 -13.10 25.19 -17.18
N LEU A 3 -11.98 24.51 -17.31
CA LEU A 3 -11.57 23.42 -16.42
C LEU A 3 -11.26 23.97 -15.02
N PRO A 4 -11.65 23.31 -13.93
CA PRO A 4 -11.25 23.73 -12.59
C PRO A 4 -9.76 23.49 -12.37
N SER A 5 -9.09 24.54 -11.88
CA SER A 5 -7.67 24.60 -11.55
C SER A 5 -7.43 23.84 -10.25
N CYS A 6 -6.88 22.65 -10.33
CA CYS A 6 -6.52 21.83 -9.17
C CYS A 6 -5.16 21.14 -9.36
N CYS A 7 -4.17 21.84 -9.93
CA CYS A 7 -2.79 21.36 -9.97
C CYS A 7 -1.81 22.54 -10.12
N GLN A 8 -1.59 23.31 -9.05
CA GLN A 8 -0.40 24.14 -8.92
C GLN A 8 0.36 23.70 -7.68
N TYR A 9 1.38 22.90 -7.91
CA TYR A 9 2.34 22.51 -6.89
C TYR A 9 3.49 23.52 -6.89
N ASP A 10 3.51 24.42 -5.90
CA ASP A 10 4.60 25.37 -5.71
C ASP A 10 5.84 24.67 -5.14
N ARG A 11 6.95 24.90 -5.82
CA ARG A 11 8.29 24.46 -5.43
C ARG A 11 8.71 25.17 -4.15
N VAL A 12 8.87 24.46 -3.06
CA VAL A 12 9.47 24.98 -1.83
C VAL A 12 11.00 24.91 -1.93
N ALA A 13 11.61 26.03 -1.56
CA ALA A 13 13.00 26.37 -1.66
C ALA A 13 13.96 25.46 -0.87
N LYS A 14 15.14 25.26 -1.45
CA LYS A 14 16.33 24.66 -0.84
C LYS A 14 16.85 25.51 0.32
N VAL A 15 17.02 24.90 1.50
CA VAL A 15 17.80 25.45 2.60
C VAL A 15 19.18 24.78 2.61
N PRO A 16 20.31 25.53 2.62
CA PRO A 16 21.64 24.94 2.70
C PRO A 16 22.01 24.59 4.12
N VAL A 17 22.40 23.33 4.35
CA VAL A 17 23.00 22.88 5.61
C VAL A 17 24.52 23.13 5.55
N LYS A 18 25.05 23.90 6.49
CA LYS A 18 26.49 24.09 6.73
C LYS A 18 27.06 22.86 7.43
N ILE A 19 28.14 22.36 6.87
CA ILE A 19 28.98 21.31 7.45
C ILE A 19 30.13 22.01 8.12
N ASP A 20 30.24 21.90 9.44
CA ASP A 20 31.47 22.25 10.17
C ASP A 20 32.31 21.00 10.38
N ALA A 21 33.53 21.07 9.89
CA ALA A 21 34.56 20.06 10.01
C ALA A 21 35.26 20.19 11.36
N ILE A 22 35.47 19.07 12.06
CA ILE A 22 36.47 18.98 13.14
C ILE A 22 37.41 17.84 12.82
N SER A 23 38.69 18.22 12.81
CA SER A 23 39.88 17.48 12.51
C SER A 23 40.45 16.77 13.75
N GLY A 24 41.04 15.62 13.52
CA GLY A 24 42.36 15.37 14.14
C GLY A 24 42.53 14.22 15.11
N ALA A 25 43.31 13.24 14.65
CA ALA A 25 44.43 12.56 15.32
C ALA A 25 44.13 11.63 16.52
N ASP A 26 44.77 10.56 16.77
CA ASP A 26 45.89 9.78 16.26
C ASP A 26 46.08 8.54 17.14
N ILE A 27 46.49 7.42 16.53
CA ILE A 27 47.48 6.40 16.87
C ILE A 27 47.31 5.43 18.05
N SER A 28 47.56 4.14 17.68
CA SER A 28 48.37 3.04 18.22
C SER A 28 47.68 1.99 19.07
N GLU A 29 47.63 0.82 18.54
CA GLU A 29 48.51 -0.39 18.60
C GLU A 29 48.44 -1.23 19.87
N HIS A 30 48.29 -2.49 19.58
CA HIS A 30 48.75 -3.76 20.10
C HIS A 30 47.72 -4.71 20.74
N SER A 31 47.46 -5.81 20.02
CA SER A 31 47.93 -7.19 20.30
C SER A 31 47.40 -7.85 21.58
N GLU A 32 46.68 -8.91 21.58
CA GLU A 32 47.01 -10.32 21.47
C GLU A 32 45.82 -11.24 21.77
N MET A 33 45.90 -12.44 21.23
CA MET A 33 45.04 -13.60 21.31
C MET A 33 44.63 -14.00 22.75
N SER A 34 43.40 -14.45 22.88
CA SER A 34 43.12 -15.72 23.57
C SER A 34 41.75 -16.29 23.23
N ASN A 35 41.83 -17.51 22.82
CA ASN A 35 40.80 -18.50 22.52
C ASN A 35 39.99 -18.83 23.79
N HIS A 36 38.64 -18.72 23.76
CA HIS A 36 37.78 -19.60 24.55
C HIS A 36 36.42 -19.78 23.87
N THR A 37 36.25 -20.96 23.31
CA THR A 37 34.98 -21.60 23.00
C THR A 37 34.06 -21.60 24.21
N ASN A 38 32.91 -20.95 24.08
CA ASN A 38 31.72 -21.31 24.84
C ASN A 38 30.50 -21.18 23.92
N HIS A 39 29.99 -22.33 23.52
CA HIS A 39 28.66 -22.49 23.01
C HIS A 39 27.68 -22.04 24.11
N SER A 40 27.13 -20.86 23.95
CA SER A 40 25.92 -20.47 24.61
C SER A 40 24.87 -20.31 23.50
N GLU A 41 23.99 -21.32 23.38
CA GLU A 41 22.78 -21.23 22.59
C GLU A 41 21.92 -20.12 23.18
N THR A 42 22.03 -18.95 22.59
CA THR A 42 21.00 -17.91 22.80
C THR A 42 19.70 -18.40 22.17
N PRO A 43 18.56 -18.40 22.90
CA PRO A 43 17.29 -18.72 22.30
C PRO A 43 17.05 -17.72 21.17
N LYS A 44 16.87 -18.22 19.93
CA LYS A 44 16.33 -17.46 18.83
C LYS A 44 14.93 -17.00 19.26
N VAL A 45 14.85 -15.79 19.77
CA VAL A 45 13.58 -15.07 19.83
C VAL A 45 13.22 -14.87 18.37
N GLU A 46 12.30 -15.69 17.86
CA GLU A 46 11.55 -15.40 16.64
C GLU A 46 10.81 -14.08 16.92
N VAL A 47 11.44 -12.98 16.54
CA VAL A 47 10.75 -11.70 16.44
C VAL A 47 9.69 -11.95 15.37
N GLN A 48 8.45 -12.18 15.80
CA GLN A 48 7.31 -12.21 14.90
C GLN A 48 7.36 -10.90 14.13
N GLN A 49 7.75 -11.00 12.87
CA GLN A 49 7.77 -9.88 11.95
C GLN A 49 6.32 -9.42 11.81
N VAL A 50 5.96 -8.37 12.55
CA VAL A 50 4.63 -7.77 12.44
C VAL A 50 4.46 -7.38 10.98
N ASN A 51 3.50 -8.01 10.31
CA ASN A 51 3.21 -7.69 8.91
C ASN A 51 2.69 -6.25 8.84
N GLN A 52 3.60 -5.31 8.55
CA GLN A 52 3.28 -3.88 8.52
C GLN A 52 2.31 -3.52 7.40
N LEU A 53 2.26 -4.33 6.35
CA LEU A 53 1.36 -4.14 5.23
C LEU A 53 -0.07 -4.64 5.52
N LYS A 54 -0.25 -5.43 6.61
CA LYS A 54 -1.58 -5.95 6.96
C LYS A 54 -2.62 -4.85 7.12
N ALA A 55 -2.28 -3.77 7.82
CA ALA A 55 -3.21 -2.65 8.00
C ALA A 55 -3.54 -1.95 6.68
N VAL A 56 -2.57 -1.85 5.76
CA VAL A 56 -2.78 -1.31 4.40
C VAL A 56 -3.77 -2.20 3.64
N PHE A 57 -3.54 -3.51 3.65
CA PHE A 57 -4.43 -4.47 2.96
C PHE A 57 -5.84 -4.49 3.55
N ASP A 58 -5.98 -4.53 4.88
CA ASP A 58 -7.29 -4.56 5.53
C ASP A 58 -8.10 -3.30 5.24
N ASN A 59 -7.49 -2.12 5.23
CA ASN A 59 -8.17 -0.87 4.89
C ASN A 59 -8.51 -0.79 3.39
N TYR A 60 -7.69 -1.33 2.49
CA TYR A 60 -8.05 -1.46 1.08
C TYR A 60 -9.33 -2.30 0.90
N PHE A 61 -9.42 -3.46 1.56
CA PHE A 61 -10.63 -4.28 1.50
C PHE A 61 -11.85 -3.57 2.08
N ALA A 62 -11.67 -2.76 3.12
CA ALA A 62 -12.76 -1.98 3.69
C ALA A 62 -13.27 -0.89 2.72
N VAL A 63 -12.37 -0.23 1.98
CA VAL A 63 -12.75 0.70 0.90
C VAL A 63 -13.52 -0.05 -0.19
N LYS A 64 -13.01 -1.20 -0.66
CA LYS A 64 -13.65 -2.07 -1.65
C LYS A 64 -15.07 -2.43 -1.22
N ASP A 65 -15.27 -2.86 0.03
CA ASP A 65 -16.57 -3.28 0.55
C ASP A 65 -17.57 -2.11 0.65
N ALA A 66 -17.10 -0.91 0.97
CA ALA A 66 -17.92 0.30 0.95
C ALA A 66 -18.37 0.65 -0.47
N LEU A 67 -17.48 0.56 -1.46
CA LEU A 67 -17.81 0.81 -2.88
C LEU A 67 -18.78 -0.24 -3.46
N VAL A 68 -18.67 -1.50 -3.04
CA VAL A 68 -19.66 -2.55 -3.35
C VAL A 68 -21.07 -2.16 -2.88
N LYS A 69 -21.17 -1.52 -1.72
CA LYS A 69 -22.43 -1.01 -1.15
C LYS A 69 -22.85 0.35 -1.74
N THR A 70 -22.03 0.96 -2.57
CA THR A 70 -22.21 2.32 -3.08
C THR A 70 -22.31 3.34 -1.92
N ASP A 71 -21.58 3.11 -0.85
CA ASP A 71 -21.53 3.97 0.35
C ASP A 71 -20.29 4.87 0.31
N GLY A 72 -20.41 6.02 -0.32
CA GLY A 72 -19.32 6.99 -0.47
C GLY A 72 -18.84 7.60 0.85
N ASN A 73 -19.71 7.70 1.87
CA ASN A 73 -19.31 8.19 3.19
C ASN A 73 -18.38 7.18 3.89
N THR A 74 -18.77 5.92 3.90
CA THR A 74 -17.93 4.85 4.47
C THR A 74 -16.65 4.69 3.66
N ALA A 75 -16.70 4.75 2.32
CA ALA A 75 -15.52 4.68 1.46
C ALA A 75 -14.53 5.79 1.77
N SER A 76 -14.98 7.05 1.92
CA SER A 76 -14.16 8.19 2.32
C SER A 76 -13.48 7.97 3.69
N THR A 77 -14.24 7.51 4.69
CA THR A 77 -13.69 7.21 6.02
C THR A 77 -12.62 6.13 5.97
N LYS A 78 -12.89 5.01 5.24
CA LYS A 78 -11.95 3.89 5.11
C LYS A 78 -10.72 4.24 4.28
N ALA A 79 -10.86 5.13 3.30
CA ALA A 79 -9.73 5.67 2.55
C ALA A 79 -8.83 6.58 3.43
N THR A 80 -9.43 7.34 4.35
CA THR A 80 -8.66 8.09 5.36
C THR A 80 -7.84 7.13 6.25
N ASP A 81 -8.44 6.02 6.70
CA ASP A 81 -7.73 5.01 7.48
C ASP A 81 -6.63 4.33 6.65
N LEU A 82 -6.87 4.10 5.35
CA LEU A 82 -5.88 3.57 4.41
C LEU A 82 -4.69 4.53 4.25
N ALA A 83 -4.94 5.82 4.02
CA ALA A 83 -3.88 6.83 3.89
C ALA A 83 -3.01 6.91 5.15
N LYS A 84 -3.61 6.84 6.34
CA LYS A 84 -2.89 6.73 7.61
C LYS A 84 -2.06 5.46 7.70
N ALA A 85 -2.62 4.30 7.32
CA ALA A 85 -1.90 3.04 7.33
C ALA A 85 -0.68 3.08 6.40
N ILE A 86 -0.82 3.68 5.21
CA ILE A 86 0.28 3.88 4.26
C ILE A 86 1.39 4.76 4.87
N SER A 87 1.03 5.86 5.52
CA SER A 87 1.98 6.84 6.05
C SER A 87 2.87 6.31 7.19
N VAL A 88 2.45 5.27 7.91
CA VAL A 88 3.19 4.69 9.03
C VAL A 88 4.02 3.47 8.68
N VAL A 89 4.01 3.01 7.42
CA VAL A 89 4.82 1.88 6.96
C VAL A 89 6.30 2.21 7.06
N LYS A 90 7.04 1.39 7.81
CA LYS A 90 8.50 1.50 7.95
C LYS A 90 9.18 0.64 6.90
N MET A 91 9.69 1.26 5.86
CA MET A 91 10.30 0.59 4.72
C MET A 91 11.49 -0.30 5.09
N ASP A 92 12.26 0.09 6.10
CA ASP A 92 13.40 -0.65 6.63
C ASP A 92 13.01 -1.98 7.31
N LYS A 93 11.73 -2.18 7.58
CA LYS A 93 11.17 -3.40 8.19
C LYS A 93 10.48 -4.32 7.20
N LEU A 94 10.37 -3.93 5.93
CA LEU A 94 9.79 -4.76 4.89
C LEU A 94 10.80 -5.82 4.40
N ALA A 95 10.30 -6.98 3.98
CA ALA A 95 11.12 -7.93 3.25
C ALA A 95 11.61 -7.31 1.93
N MET A 96 12.71 -7.82 1.37
CA MET A 96 13.35 -7.20 0.20
C MET A 96 12.37 -7.00 -0.98
N ASP A 97 11.60 -8.02 -1.32
CA ASP A 97 10.65 -7.95 -2.43
C ASP A 97 9.50 -6.98 -2.15
N GLU A 98 9.01 -6.96 -0.91
CA GLU A 98 8.00 -5.99 -0.45
C GLU A 98 8.54 -4.55 -0.48
N HIS A 99 9.79 -4.35 -0.02
CA HIS A 99 10.45 -3.05 -0.07
C HIS A 99 10.56 -2.53 -1.50
N MET A 100 11.01 -3.38 -2.43
CA MET A 100 11.14 -3.03 -3.85
C MET A 100 9.80 -2.70 -4.51
N ALA A 101 8.75 -3.45 -4.18
CA ALA A 101 7.40 -3.16 -4.67
C ALA A 101 6.84 -1.88 -4.04
N TRP A 102 6.98 -1.73 -2.70
CA TRP A 102 6.54 -0.56 -1.95
C TRP A 102 7.10 0.74 -2.52
N MET A 103 8.40 0.80 -2.77
CA MET A 103 9.07 1.97 -3.36
C MET A 103 8.45 2.41 -4.70
N LYS A 104 7.91 1.46 -5.47
CA LYS A 104 7.29 1.75 -6.76
C LYS A 104 5.86 2.27 -6.64
N VAL A 105 5.12 1.80 -5.63
CA VAL A 105 3.66 2.03 -5.56
C VAL A 105 3.22 2.97 -4.45
N MET A 106 4.04 3.22 -3.42
CA MET A 106 3.63 3.93 -2.21
C MET A 106 3.06 5.34 -2.47
N LYS A 107 3.62 6.06 -3.45
CA LYS A 107 3.18 7.43 -3.78
C LYS A 107 1.81 7.42 -4.43
N ASP A 108 1.59 6.51 -5.36
CA ASP A 108 0.33 6.38 -6.08
C ASP A 108 -0.76 5.82 -5.15
N LEU A 109 -0.40 4.87 -4.26
CA LEU A 109 -1.32 4.36 -3.23
C LEU A 109 -1.77 5.47 -2.28
N ALA A 110 -0.85 6.33 -1.83
CA ALA A 110 -1.17 7.46 -0.96
C ALA A 110 -2.06 8.48 -1.69
N PHE A 111 -1.69 8.83 -2.92
CA PHE A 111 -2.44 9.76 -3.76
C PHE A 111 -3.89 9.30 -3.98
N ASP A 112 -4.09 8.05 -4.41
CA ASP A 112 -5.42 7.52 -4.67
C ASP A 112 -6.24 7.40 -3.37
N ALA A 113 -5.63 6.99 -2.26
CA ALA A 113 -6.30 6.90 -0.96
C ALA A 113 -6.76 8.28 -0.47
N GLU A 114 -5.94 9.32 -0.60
CA GLU A 114 -6.28 10.70 -0.25
C GLU A 114 -7.45 11.23 -1.10
N HIS A 115 -7.42 11.01 -2.42
CA HIS A 115 -8.50 11.47 -3.31
C HIS A 115 -9.81 10.75 -3.06
N ILE A 116 -9.79 9.44 -2.76
CA ILE A 116 -11.01 8.73 -2.33
C ILE A 116 -11.53 9.28 -1.00
N ALA A 117 -10.63 9.68 -0.08
CA ALA A 117 -11.00 10.22 1.22
C ALA A 117 -11.64 11.60 1.14
N GLU A 118 -11.22 12.44 0.19
CA GLU A 118 -11.66 13.83 0.04
C GLU A 118 -13.07 13.98 -0.52
N THR A 119 -13.63 12.95 -1.14
CA THR A 119 -14.96 13.02 -1.77
C THR A 119 -15.91 11.97 -1.21
N LYS A 120 -17.20 12.20 -1.39
CA LYS A 120 -18.29 11.24 -1.13
C LYS A 120 -18.97 10.79 -2.43
N ASP A 121 -18.54 11.33 -3.56
CA ASP A 121 -18.99 10.90 -4.88
C ASP A 121 -18.37 9.55 -5.25
N THR A 122 -19.21 8.52 -5.27
CA THR A 122 -18.77 7.16 -5.56
C THR A 122 -18.25 6.97 -6.98
N SER A 123 -18.65 7.81 -7.94
CA SER A 123 -18.09 7.76 -9.30
C SER A 123 -16.62 8.16 -9.28
N HIS A 124 -16.32 9.30 -8.69
CA HIS A 124 -14.94 9.79 -8.54
C HIS A 124 -14.09 8.84 -7.68
N GLN A 125 -14.66 8.30 -6.60
CA GLN A 125 -13.97 7.30 -5.77
C GLN A 125 -13.58 6.04 -6.56
N ARG A 126 -14.45 5.56 -7.47
CA ARG A 126 -14.23 4.39 -8.33
C ARG A 126 -13.15 4.63 -9.38
N ASP A 127 -13.02 5.87 -9.89
CA ASP A 127 -11.95 6.22 -10.81
C ASP A 127 -10.58 6.05 -10.14
N HIS A 128 -10.39 6.60 -8.95
CA HIS A 128 -9.17 6.41 -8.16
C HIS A 128 -8.99 4.98 -7.67
N PHE A 129 -10.07 4.27 -7.35
CA PHE A 129 -10.01 2.88 -6.92
C PHE A 129 -9.45 1.95 -8.01
N THR A 130 -9.56 2.31 -9.29
CA THR A 130 -8.97 1.56 -10.41
C THR A 130 -7.44 1.54 -10.33
N SER A 131 -6.81 2.70 -10.14
CA SER A 131 -5.36 2.83 -9.98
C SER A 131 -4.90 2.23 -8.64
N LEU A 132 -5.62 2.52 -7.56
CA LEU A 132 -5.37 1.95 -6.23
C LEU A 132 -5.31 0.42 -6.27
N SER A 133 -6.28 -0.23 -6.94
CA SER A 133 -6.36 -1.69 -7.04
C SER A 133 -5.20 -2.28 -7.82
N LYS A 134 -4.78 -1.64 -8.91
CA LYS A 134 -3.62 -2.07 -9.72
C LYS A 134 -2.33 -2.04 -8.90
N ASN A 135 -2.09 -0.95 -8.16
CA ASN A 135 -0.90 -0.79 -7.33
C ASN A 135 -0.93 -1.73 -6.13
N MET A 136 -2.11 -1.94 -5.52
CA MET A 136 -2.30 -2.88 -4.43
C MET A 136 -2.03 -4.33 -4.87
N TYR A 137 -2.45 -4.72 -6.08
CA TYR A 137 -2.16 -6.03 -6.64
C TYR A 137 -0.66 -6.27 -6.79
N ALA A 138 0.08 -5.29 -7.31
CA ALA A 138 1.54 -5.40 -7.45
C ALA A 138 2.24 -5.63 -6.10
N LEU A 139 1.74 -5.00 -5.03
CA LEU A 139 2.28 -5.17 -3.68
C LEU A 139 1.87 -6.52 -3.08
N MET A 140 0.60 -6.92 -3.20
CA MET A 140 0.11 -8.19 -2.63
C MET A 140 0.75 -9.41 -3.27
N LYS A 141 1.15 -9.35 -4.54
CA LYS A 141 1.83 -10.47 -5.21
C LYS A 141 3.16 -10.86 -4.60
N VAL A 142 3.85 -9.92 -3.98
CA VAL A 142 5.17 -10.14 -3.38
C VAL A 142 5.09 -10.26 -1.85
N SER A 143 3.93 -10.00 -1.28
CA SER A 143 3.69 -10.07 0.17
C SER A 143 3.07 -11.40 0.55
N LYS A 144 3.57 -11.99 1.64
CA LYS A 144 2.99 -13.22 2.17
C LYS A 144 1.56 -12.96 2.67
N GLN A 145 0.59 -13.70 2.13
CA GLN A 145 -0.80 -13.63 2.53
C GLN A 145 -1.13 -14.68 3.58
N GLU A 146 -1.88 -14.29 4.63
CA GLU A 146 -2.40 -15.25 5.63
C GLU A 146 -3.54 -16.11 5.08
N THR A 147 -4.32 -15.53 4.16
CA THR A 147 -5.45 -16.18 3.50
C THR A 147 -5.40 -15.89 2.00
N PRO A 148 -5.94 -16.79 1.15
CA PRO A 148 -5.98 -16.55 -0.28
C PRO A 148 -6.71 -15.25 -0.62
N THR A 149 -6.14 -14.47 -1.53
CA THR A 149 -6.74 -13.25 -2.07
C THR A 149 -7.03 -13.45 -3.55
N PHE A 150 -8.24 -13.08 -3.97
CA PHE A 150 -8.72 -13.28 -5.33
C PHE A 150 -8.58 -12.01 -6.13
N PHE A 151 -7.84 -12.06 -7.22
CA PHE A 151 -7.75 -10.98 -8.19
C PHE A 151 -8.87 -11.14 -9.22
N GLN A 152 -9.76 -10.16 -9.28
CA GLN A 152 -11.02 -10.20 -10.02
C GLN A 152 -11.07 -9.09 -11.06
N HIS A 153 -11.78 -9.33 -12.16
CA HIS A 153 -11.85 -8.43 -13.31
C HIS A 153 -13.29 -8.28 -13.81
N CYS A 154 -13.71 -7.06 -14.09
CA CYS A 154 -14.95 -6.74 -14.82
C CYS A 154 -14.62 -6.02 -16.13
N PRO A 155 -14.95 -6.59 -17.30
CA PRO A 155 -14.64 -5.97 -18.59
C PRO A 155 -15.50 -4.72 -18.89
N MET A 156 -16.61 -4.54 -18.21
CA MET A 156 -17.55 -3.44 -18.42
C MET A 156 -17.18 -2.17 -17.62
N ALA A 157 -16.33 -2.30 -16.61
CA ALA A 157 -15.92 -1.17 -15.78
C ALA A 157 -14.98 -0.21 -16.53
N ASN A 158 -14.81 1.02 -16.00
CA ASN A 158 -13.93 2.02 -16.59
C ASN A 158 -14.25 2.29 -18.07
N ASP A 159 -15.51 2.61 -18.36
CA ASP A 159 -16.01 2.89 -19.72
C ASP A 159 -15.73 1.77 -20.73
N GLY A 160 -15.84 0.52 -20.30
CA GLY A 160 -15.61 -0.66 -21.14
C GLY A 160 -14.13 -1.00 -21.38
N LYS A 161 -13.20 -0.29 -20.74
CA LYS A 161 -11.76 -0.63 -20.77
C LYS A 161 -11.41 -1.79 -19.82
N GLY A 162 -12.32 -2.10 -18.92
CA GLY A 162 -12.13 -3.06 -17.85
C GLY A 162 -11.46 -2.46 -16.62
N ALA A 163 -11.75 -3.05 -15.47
CA ALA A 163 -11.07 -2.72 -14.22
C ALA A 163 -10.98 -3.95 -13.32
N ASP A 164 -9.95 -3.92 -12.47
CA ASP A 164 -9.56 -5.01 -11.60
C ASP A 164 -9.74 -4.62 -10.14
N TRP A 165 -9.93 -5.62 -9.27
CA TRP A 165 -9.88 -5.44 -7.82
C TRP A 165 -9.43 -6.72 -7.12
N LEU A 166 -9.09 -6.58 -5.86
CA LEU A 166 -8.75 -7.70 -4.98
C LEU A 166 -9.88 -7.96 -3.99
N SER A 167 -10.13 -9.22 -3.68
CA SER A 167 -11.18 -9.66 -2.76
C SER A 167 -10.68 -10.78 -1.86
N LYS A 168 -11.13 -10.80 -0.60
CA LYS A 168 -10.96 -11.94 0.32
C LYS A 168 -11.92 -13.10 -0.01
N GLU A 169 -12.92 -12.84 -0.85
CA GLU A 169 -13.95 -13.80 -1.25
C GLU A 169 -13.86 -14.11 -2.74
N ASN A 170 -13.99 -15.39 -3.11
CA ASN A 170 -14.04 -15.79 -4.51
C ASN A 170 -15.36 -15.38 -5.20
N VAL A 171 -16.41 -15.15 -4.42
CA VAL A 171 -17.69 -14.63 -4.93
C VAL A 171 -17.49 -13.22 -5.47
N ILE A 172 -17.95 -13.01 -6.71
CA ILE A 172 -17.86 -11.70 -7.36
C ILE A 172 -18.81 -10.71 -6.67
N ARG A 173 -18.22 -9.62 -6.18
CA ARG A 173 -18.91 -8.45 -5.66
C ARG A 173 -18.23 -7.21 -6.24
N ASN A 174 -18.84 -6.68 -7.31
CA ASN A 174 -18.24 -5.63 -8.12
C ASN A 174 -18.28 -4.27 -7.42
N PRO A 175 -17.11 -3.66 -7.09
CA PRO A 175 -17.06 -2.34 -6.45
C PRO A 175 -17.36 -1.18 -7.41
N TYR A 176 -17.19 -1.39 -8.72
CA TYR A 176 -17.36 -0.33 -9.72
C TYR A 176 -18.84 -0.05 -10.06
N PHE A 177 -19.70 -1.06 -9.93
CA PHE A 177 -21.13 -0.93 -10.21
C PHE A 177 -22.02 -1.09 -8.98
N GLY A 178 -21.51 -1.70 -7.91
CA GLY A 178 -22.30 -1.98 -6.72
C GLY A 178 -23.53 -2.82 -7.06
N SER A 179 -24.69 -2.44 -6.52
CA SER A 179 -25.96 -3.17 -6.72
C SER A 179 -26.45 -3.22 -8.17
N GLN A 180 -26.00 -2.33 -9.04
CA GLN A 180 -26.44 -2.28 -10.45
C GLN A 180 -25.93 -3.48 -11.25
N MET A 181 -24.69 -3.91 -11.01
CA MET A 181 -24.07 -5.05 -11.69
C MET A 181 -23.16 -5.81 -10.73
N LEU A 182 -23.69 -6.20 -9.58
CA LEU A 182 -22.94 -6.77 -8.45
C LEU A 182 -22.09 -7.99 -8.82
N THR A 183 -22.59 -8.83 -9.72
CA THR A 183 -21.96 -10.10 -10.12
C THR A 183 -21.20 -10.01 -11.44
N CYS A 184 -21.08 -8.81 -12.02
CA CYS A 184 -20.29 -8.62 -13.23
C CYS A 184 -18.80 -8.78 -12.93
N GLY A 185 -18.18 -9.77 -13.53
CA GLY A 185 -16.77 -10.05 -13.40
C GLY A 185 -16.44 -11.53 -13.26
N LYS A 186 -15.16 -11.83 -13.15
CA LYS A 186 -14.61 -13.17 -12.91
C LYS A 186 -13.32 -13.07 -12.11
N THR A 187 -13.00 -14.12 -11.37
CA THR A 187 -11.66 -14.30 -10.77
C THR A 187 -10.68 -14.69 -11.86
N ILE A 188 -9.57 -13.99 -11.97
CA ILE A 188 -8.52 -14.24 -12.97
C ILE A 188 -7.25 -14.81 -12.34
N GLU A 189 -7.00 -14.57 -11.05
CA GLU A 189 -5.86 -15.12 -10.31
C GLU A 189 -6.21 -15.32 -8.83
N THR A 190 -5.56 -16.27 -8.18
CA THR A 190 -5.58 -16.45 -6.72
C THR A 190 -4.17 -16.28 -6.18
N ILE A 191 -3.97 -15.28 -5.34
CA ILE A 191 -2.72 -14.99 -4.63
C ILE A 191 -2.74 -15.77 -3.32
N LYS A 192 -1.66 -16.51 -3.03
CA LYS A 192 -1.51 -17.35 -1.82
C LYS A 192 -0.33 -16.91 -0.98
#